data_3224a3bfc2f4d5fbe83ec4ab99f18efa
#
_entry.id   3224a3bfc2f4d5fbe83ec4ab99f18efa
#
_cell.length_a   1.000
_cell.length_b   1.000
_cell.length_c   1.000
_cell.angle_alpha   90.00
_cell.angle_beta   90.00
_cell.angle_gamma   90.00
#
_symmetry.space_group_name_H-M   'P 1'
#
loop_
_entity.id
_entity.type
_entity.pdbx_description
1 polymer ?
#
loop_
_entity_poly.entity_id
_entity_poly.type
_entity_poly.pdbx_seq_one_letter_code
_entity_poly.pdbx_strand_id
1 'polypeptide(L)'
;MPVIPYSSYRPPLLLRQGHLQTIYPNFFRRVDGVGYQRERLETPDGDFVDLDWSRIGANRAAIVAHGLEGNSTRSYMLGMVRAINRHGWDAAAWNFRGCSGEPNRRLRFYHSGDTPDLQTVLTRVLQDGYQKIAFIGFSLGGNVVLKYLCERGREVSPRVAAAVVFSVPCDLAGSARQMARFENLLYMKRFMTLLHAKIRAKMETFPGAIDDHGYQGLRTFQEFDDHYTAPLHGFKSAQDYWEQASSESLL
;
A
#
# COMPACT_ATOMS: atom_id res chain seq x y z
N MET A 1 -20.96 8.13 -8.07
CA MET A 1 -21.07 7.38 -6.79
C MET A 1 -21.88 8.18 -5.78
N PRO A 2 -22.73 7.58 -4.95
CA PRO A 2 -23.42 8.31 -3.92
C PRO A 2 -22.42 8.82 -2.87
N VAL A 3 -22.44 10.13 -2.63
CA VAL A 3 -21.68 10.76 -1.56
C VAL A 3 -22.57 10.77 -0.31
N ILE A 4 -22.07 10.21 0.80
CA ILE A 4 -22.75 10.27 2.09
C ILE A 4 -22.44 11.64 2.71
N PRO A 5 -23.39 12.59 2.72
CA PRO A 5 -23.11 13.97 3.15
C PRO A 5 -22.90 14.09 4.67
N TYR A 6 -23.41 13.12 5.45
CA TYR A 6 -23.30 13.12 6.91
C TYR A 6 -22.82 11.77 7.41
N SER A 7 -21.78 11.79 8.26
CA SER A 7 -21.31 10.61 8.97
C SER A 7 -21.86 10.59 10.40
N SER A 8 -22.33 9.43 10.86
CA SER A 8 -22.67 9.20 12.27
C SER A 8 -21.45 9.00 13.16
N TYR A 9 -20.25 8.90 12.58
CA TYR A 9 -19.01 8.74 13.33
C TYR A 9 -18.73 9.96 14.20
N ARG A 10 -18.55 9.73 15.48
CA ARG A 10 -18.14 10.74 16.46
C ARG A 10 -16.82 10.32 17.09
N PRO A 11 -15.72 11.04 16.81
CA PRO A 11 -14.44 10.73 17.44
C PRO A 11 -14.53 10.98 18.96
N PRO A 12 -13.77 10.22 19.77
CA PRO A 12 -13.59 10.53 21.19
C PRO A 12 -13.13 11.99 21.38
N LEU A 13 -13.54 12.63 22.48
CA LEU A 13 -13.27 14.05 22.71
C LEU A 13 -11.80 14.45 22.53
N LEU A 14 -10.87 13.63 23.04
CA LEU A 14 -9.43 13.84 22.94
C LEU A 14 -8.85 13.57 21.55
N LEU A 15 -9.60 12.92 20.66
CA LEU A 15 -9.17 12.54 19.31
C LEU A 15 -9.98 13.27 18.22
N ARG A 16 -10.54 14.45 18.51
CA ARG A 16 -11.30 15.22 17.51
C ARG A 16 -10.43 15.84 16.42
N GLN A 17 -9.15 16.02 16.69
CA GLN A 17 -8.20 16.57 15.74
C GLN A 17 -7.61 15.47 14.85
N GLY A 18 -7.55 15.67 13.52
CA GLY A 18 -7.08 14.67 12.55
C GLY A 18 -5.66 14.17 12.82
N HIS A 19 -4.74 15.04 13.21
CA HIS A 19 -3.38 14.66 13.59
C HIS A 19 -3.36 13.69 14.78
N LEU A 20 -4.16 13.96 15.83
CA LEU A 20 -4.26 13.06 17.00
C LEU A 20 -4.87 11.72 16.62
N GLN A 21 -5.90 11.70 15.75
CA GLN A 21 -6.48 10.46 15.23
C GLN A 21 -5.48 9.61 14.42
N THR A 22 -4.52 10.25 13.79
CA THR A 22 -3.48 9.57 13.01
C THR A 22 -2.33 9.10 13.89
N ILE A 23 -1.83 9.96 14.76
CA ILE A 23 -0.62 9.73 15.55
C ILE A 23 -0.89 8.74 16.68
N TYR A 24 -1.97 8.96 17.46
CA TYR A 24 -2.28 8.15 18.65
C TYR A 24 -2.42 6.65 18.35
N PRO A 25 -3.24 6.22 17.37
CA PRO A 25 -3.35 4.79 17.06
C PRO A 25 -2.05 4.18 16.54
N ASN A 26 -1.24 4.96 15.83
CA ASN A 26 0.03 4.46 15.30
C ASN A 26 1.04 4.09 16.42
N PHE A 27 1.02 4.81 17.55
CA PHE A 27 1.93 4.56 18.67
C PHE A 27 1.35 3.66 19.75
N PHE A 28 0.07 3.78 20.02
CA PHE A 28 -0.56 3.16 21.21
C PHE A 28 -1.51 2.00 20.89
N ARG A 29 -2.02 1.89 19.67
CA ARG A 29 -2.93 0.80 19.32
C ARG A 29 -2.17 -0.51 19.20
N ARG A 30 -2.48 -1.44 20.09
CA ARG A 30 -2.05 -2.83 20.02
C ARG A 30 -3.20 -3.69 19.50
N VAL A 31 -2.89 -4.68 18.70
CA VAL A 31 -3.86 -5.63 18.15
C VAL A 31 -3.28 -7.03 18.31
N ASP A 32 -3.90 -7.81 19.17
CA ASP A 32 -3.50 -9.18 19.44
C ASP A 32 -4.45 -10.18 18.77
N GLY A 33 -4.08 -11.46 18.76
CA GLY A 33 -4.92 -12.55 18.26
C GLY A 33 -4.97 -12.69 16.74
N VAL A 34 -3.97 -12.14 16.03
CA VAL A 34 -3.75 -12.39 14.59
C VAL A 34 -2.49 -13.22 14.44
N GLY A 35 -2.64 -14.44 13.96
CA GLY A 35 -1.54 -15.31 13.55
C GLY A 35 -1.39 -15.29 12.03
N TYR A 36 -0.16 -15.17 11.55
CA TYR A 36 0.15 -15.20 10.12
C TYR A 36 0.92 -16.47 9.73
N GLN A 37 0.56 -17.00 8.57
CA GLN A 37 1.37 -17.95 7.82
C GLN A 37 1.86 -17.25 6.56
N ARG A 38 3.17 -17.04 6.43
CA ARG A 38 3.77 -16.37 5.27
C ARG A 38 3.88 -17.32 4.10
N GLU A 39 3.51 -16.83 2.93
CA GLU A 39 3.71 -17.44 1.64
C GLU A 39 4.43 -16.45 0.71
N ARG A 40 5.52 -16.88 0.10
CA ARG A 40 6.23 -16.12 -0.92
C ARG A 40 5.70 -16.42 -2.30
N LEU A 41 5.40 -15.39 -3.07
CA LEU A 41 4.97 -15.48 -4.46
C LEU A 41 6.04 -14.92 -5.37
N GLU A 42 6.47 -15.73 -6.33
CA GLU A 42 7.34 -15.27 -7.41
C GLU A 42 6.54 -14.37 -8.37
N THR A 43 7.11 -13.24 -8.73
CA THR A 43 6.53 -12.34 -9.73
C THR A 43 7.08 -12.64 -11.12
N PRO A 44 6.35 -12.30 -12.21
CA PRO A 44 6.77 -12.63 -13.58
C PRO A 44 8.14 -12.07 -13.99
N ASP A 45 8.61 -11.02 -13.33
CA ASP A 45 9.92 -10.40 -13.57
C ASP A 45 11.06 -11.04 -12.73
N GLY A 46 10.81 -12.17 -12.06
CA GLY A 46 11.79 -12.89 -11.26
C GLY A 46 12.08 -12.27 -9.89
N ASP A 47 11.20 -11.41 -9.43
CA ASP A 47 11.19 -10.86 -8.06
C ASP A 47 10.19 -11.62 -7.18
N PHE A 48 9.83 -11.10 -6.02
CA PHE A 48 8.83 -11.69 -5.16
C PHE A 48 8.01 -10.66 -4.39
N VAL A 49 6.85 -11.11 -3.96
CA VAL A 49 6.02 -10.46 -2.94
C VAL A 49 5.63 -11.48 -1.86
N ASP A 50 5.44 -11.05 -0.64
CA ASP A 50 5.05 -11.94 0.46
C ASP A 50 3.59 -11.69 0.87
N LEU A 51 2.82 -12.77 0.97
CA LEU A 51 1.48 -12.80 1.55
C LEU A 51 1.53 -13.35 2.97
N ASP A 52 0.99 -12.62 3.90
CA ASP A 52 0.78 -13.08 5.27
C ASP A 52 -0.69 -13.49 5.43
N TRP A 53 -0.92 -14.79 5.43
CA TRP A 53 -2.24 -15.38 5.52
C TRP A 53 -2.73 -15.50 6.96
N SER A 54 -3.96 -15.09 7.20
CA SER A 54 -4.72 -15.41 8.40
C SER A 54 -5.96 -16.19 7.99
N ARG A 55 -5.86 -17.51 8.04
CA ARG A 55 -6.91 -18.44 7.60
C ARG A 55 -7.71 -18.96 8.79
N ILE A 56 -9.03 -18.93 8.64
CA ILE A 56 -10.00 -19.52 9.58
C ILE A 56 -10.79 -20.65 8.94
N GLY A 57 -10.44 -21.05 7.69
CA GLY A 57 -11.13 -22.07 6.92
C GLY A 57 -12.38 -21.57 6.20
N ALA A 58 -12.41 -20.28 5.83
CA ALA A 58 -13.55 -19.69 5.14
C ALA A 58 -13.54 -20.02 3.63
N ASN A 59 -14.71 -19.96 2.98
CA ASN A 59 -14.85 -20.09 1.52
C ASN A 59 -14.76 -18.73 0.78
N ARG A 60 -14.37 -17.68 1.47
CA ARG A 60 -14.23 -16.30 0.98
C ARG A 60 -12.99 -15.66 1.59
N ALA A 61 -12.29 -14.82 0.82
CA ALA A 61 -11.06 -14.19 1.25
C ALA A 61 -11.04 -12.69 0.98
N ALA A 62 -10.31 -11.95 1.79
CA ALA A 62 -10.00 -10.54 1.54
C ALA A 62 -8.50 -10.36 1.34
N ILE A 63 -8.11 -9.72 0.23
CA ILE A 63 -6.75 -9.25 -0.02
C ILE A 63 -6.62 -7.86 0.60
N VAL A 64 -5.65 -7.67 1.49
CA VAL A 64 -5.46 -6.41 2.22
C VAL A 64 -4.13 -5.79 1.84
N ALA A 65 -4.16 -4.62 1.21
CA ALA A 65 -2.99 -3.86 0.77
C ALA A 65 -2.70 -2.68 1.71
N HIS A 66 -1.46 -2.59 2.19
CA HIS A 66 -1.03 -1.55 3.12
C HIS A 66 -0.68 -0.22 2.42
N GLY A 67 -0.47 0.84 3.20
CA GLY A 67 0.01 2.14 2.71
C GLY A 67 1.54 2.20 2.57
N LEU A 68 2.03 3.36 2.10
CA LEU A 68 3.46 3.63 1.86
C LEU A 68 4.32 3.24 3.08
N GLU A 69 5.36 2.46 2.84
CA GLU A 69 6.31 1.95 3.85
C GLU A 69 5.62 1.25 5.04
N GLY A 70 4.42 0.69 4.78
CA GLY A 70 3.73 -0.20 5.70
C GLY A 70 4.18 -1.66 5.55
N ASN A 71 3.49 -2.54 6.25
CA ASN A 71 3.53 -4.00 6.10
C ASN A 71 2.33 -4.63 6.81
N SER A 72 2.18 -5.93 6.70
CA SER A 72 1.10 -6.72 7.32
C SER A 72 1.00 -6.58 8.85
N THR A 73 2.10 -6.26 9.55
CA THR A 73 2.16 -6.20 11.01
C THR A 73 1.81 -4.83 11.59
N ARG A 74 1.53 -3.83 10.76
CA ARG A 74 1.05 -2.52 11.23
C ARG A 74 -0.29 -2.67 11.95
N SER A 75 -0.49 -1.90 13.01
CA SER A 75 -1.68 -2.03 13.87
C SER A 75 -3.02 -1.87 13.12
N TYR A 76 -3.07 -1.07 12.06
CA TYR A 76 -4.27 -0.93 11.22
C TYR A 76 -4.49 -2.17 10.34
N MET A 77 -3.43 -2.80 9.82
CA MET A 77 -3.49 -4.04 9.05
C MET A 77 -3.96 -5.19 9.94
N LEU A 78 -3.31 -5.40 11.08
CA LEU A 78 -3.73 -6.40 12.07
C LEU A 78 -5.18 -6.19 12.50
N GLY A 79 -5.59 -4.94 12.74
CA GLY A 79 -6.97 -4.61 13.09
C GLY A 79 -7.98 -4.98 12.02
N MET A 80 -7.63 -4.76 10.74
CA MET A 80 -8.46 -5.12 9.61
C MET A 80 -8.53 -6.63 9.43
N VAL A 81 -7.39 -7.33 9.46
CA VAL A 81 -7.33 -8.80 9.37
C VAL A 81 -8.17 -9.47 10.47
N ARG A 82 -8.05 -8.98 11.72
CA ARG A 82 -8.88 -9.47 12.83
C ARG A 82 -10.38 -9.23 12.58
N ALA A 83 -10.75 -8.10 12.02
CA ALA A 83 -12.15 -7.81 11.67
C ALA A 83 -12.65 -8.74 10.56
N ILE A 84 -11.86 -8.97 9.52
CA ILE A 84 -12.14 -9.88 8.42
C ILE A 84 -12.41 -11.30 8.95
N ASN A 85 -11.51 -11.84 9.79
CA ASN A 85 -11.67 -13.16 10.38
C ASN A 85 -12.93 -13.25 11.24
N ARG A 86 -13.22 -12.22 12.08
CA ARG A 86 -14.45 -12.17 12.90
C ARG A 86 -15.75 -12.19 12.07
N HIS A 87 -15.67 -11.73 10.82
CA HIS A 87 -16.81 -11.76 9.90
C HIS A 87 -16.84 -13.00 9.01
N GLY A 88 -16.02 -14.01 9.30
CA GLY A 88 -16.02 -15.29 8.62
C GLY A 88 -15.37 -15.25 7.23
N TRP A 89 -14.29 -14.49 7.08
CA TRP A 89 -13.46 -14.43 5.87
C TRP A 89 -12.01 -14.79 6.23
N ASP A 90 -11.31 -15.44 5.33
CA ASP A 90 -9.86 -15.52 5.39
C ASP A 90 -9.25 -14.20 4.94
N ALA A 91 -8.05 -13.88 5.42
CA ALA A 91 -7.34 -12.67 5.05
C ALA A 91 -5.96 -12.98 4.48
N ALA A 92 -5.65 -12.35 3.35
CA ALA A 92 -4.33 -12.33 2.71
C ALA A 92 -3.75 -10.92 2.81
N ALA A 93 -2.93 -10.65 3.81
CA ALA A 93 -2.26 -9.36 3.96
C ALA A 93 -1.03 -9.32 3.05
N TRP A 94 -1.13 -8.53 1.98
CA TRP A 94 -0.08 -8.39 0.98
C TRP A 94 0.97 -7.39 1.45
N ASN A 95 2.24 -7.84 1.44
CA ASN A 95 3.39 -6.97 1.62
C ASN A 95 3.97 -6.60 0.26
N PHE A 96 4.05 -5.30 -0.04
CA PHE A 96 4.72 -4.82 -1.25
C PHE A 96 6.20 -5.19 -1.26
N ARG A 97 6.82 -5.13 -2.43
CA ARG A 97 8.24 -5.46 -2.63
C ARG A 97 9.14 -4.75 -1.61
N GLY A 98 9.97 -5.52 -0.90
CA GLY A 98 10.88 -5.01 0.13
C GLY A 98 10.18 -4.45 1.38
N CYS A 99 8.92 -4.82 1.65
CA CYS A 99 8.17 -4.41 2.85
C CYS A 99 7.92 -5.54 3.84
N SER A 100 8.29 -6.77 3.53
CA SER A 100 8.07 -7.94 4.38
C SER A 100 9.20 -8.23 5.39
N GLY A 101 10.20 -7.35 5.47
CA GLY A 101 11.39 -7.51 6.31
C GLY A 101 12.61 -8.02 5.55
N GLU A 102 12.45 -8.36 4.27
CA GLU A 102 13.53 -8.78 3.37
C GLU A 102 13.53 -7.89 2.12
N PRO A 103 14.67 -7.38 1.63
CA PRO A 103 14.76 -6.65 0.37
C PRO A 103 14.33 -7.53 -0.80
N ASN A 104 13.56 -6.98 -1.72
CA ASN A 104 13.24 -7.67 -2.95
C ASN A 104 14.45 -7.79 -3.89
N ARG A 105 14.43 -8.76 -4.82
CA ARG A 105 15.57 -9.15 -5.67
C ARG A 105 15.92 -8.17 -6.79
N ARG A 106 14.96 -7.33 -7.23
CA ARG A 106 15.18 -6.34 -8.29
C ARG A 106 15.62 -5.00 -7.73
N LEU A 107 16.31 -4.19 -8.53
CA LEU A 107 16.70 -2.84 -8.15
C LEU A 107 15.47 -1.97 -7.88
N ARG A 108 14.44 -2.08 -8.75
CA ARG A 108 13.16 -1.41 -8.51
C ARG A 108 12.50 -1.92 -7.23
N PHE A 109 11.71 -1.10 -6.59
CA PHE A 109 10.83 -1.51 -5.48
C PHE A 109 9.36 -1.47 -5.96
N TYR A 110 8.40 -0.99 -5.20
CA TYR A 110 7.00 -0.81 -5.57
C TYR A 110 6.68 0.67 -5.78
N HIS A 111 5.58 0.95 -6.46
CA HIS A 111 5.03 2.30 -6.62
C HIS A 111 3.50 2.30 -6.59
N SER A 112 2.88 3.51 -6.58
CA SER A 112 1.42 3.66 -6.40
C SER A 112 0.58 3.11 -7.55
N GLY A 113 1.18 2.79 -8.69
CA GLY A 113 0.52 2.20 -9.85
C GLY A 113 0.90 0.76 -10.14
N ASP A 114 1.47 0.01 -9.19
CA ASP A 114 2.04 -1.34 -9.41
C ASP A 114 0.94 -2.43 -9.46
N THR A 115 0.03 -2.30 -10.42
CA THR A 115 -1.11 -3.22 -10.61
C THR A 115 -0.72 -4.64 -11.03
N PRO A 116 0.42 -4.91 -11.71
CA PRO A 116 0.85 -6.28 -12.02
C PRO A 116 1.11 -7.13 -10.79
N ASP A 117 1.64 -6.57 -9.72
CA ASP A 117 1.86 -7.31 -8.48
C ASP A 117 0.52 -7.71 -7.81
N LEU A 118 -0.49 -6.82 -7.84
CA LEU A 118 -1.84 -7.15 -7.37
C LEU A 118 -2.47 -8.27 -8.22
N GLN A 119 -2.23 -8.27 -9.54
CA GLN A 119 -2.68 -9.37 -10.40
C GLN A 119 -2.05 -10.71 -10.00
N THR A 120 -0.76 -10.72 -9.68
CA THR A 120 -0.06 -11.93 -9.19
C THR A 120 -0.69 -12.43 -7.89
N VAL A 121 -0.93 -11.53 -6.94
CA VAL A 121 -1.59 -11.84 -5.66
C VAL A 121 -3.00 -12.37 -5.87
N LEU A 122 -3.82 -11.71 -6.69
CA LEU A 122 -5.18 -12.15 -7.00
C LEU A 122 -5.19 -13.53 -7.66
N THR A 123 -4.30 -13.76 -8.61
CA THR A 123 -4.18 -15.05 -9.30
C THR A 123 -3.92 -16.17 -8.30
N ARG A 124 -3.00 -15.94 -7.35
CA ARG A 124 -2.71 -16.92 -6.29
C ARG A 124 -3.92 -17.19 -5.39
N VAL A 125 -4.62 -16.13 -4.96
CA VAL A 125 -5.82 -16.27 -4.13
C VAL A 125 -6.95 -17.00 -4.86
N LEU A 126 -7.10 -16.77 -6.16
CA LEU A 126 -8.09 -17.48 -7.00
C LEU A 126 -7.82 -18.99 -7.09
N GLN A 127 -6.55 -19.41 -7.06
CA GLN A 127 -6.15 -20.83 -7.08
C GLN A 127 -6.60 -21.60 -5.84
N ASP A 128 -6.76 -20.95 -4.70
CA ASP A 128 -7.27 -21.58 -3.47
C ASP A 128 -8.79 -21.88 -3.53
N GLY A 129 -9.46 -21.51 -4.61
CA GLY A 129 -10.87 -21.88 -4.85
C GLY A 129 -11.89 -21.02 -4.10
N TYR A 130 -11.52 -19.90 -3.52
CA TYR A 130 -12.45 -18.99 -2.86
C TYR A 130 -13.61 -18.58 -3.78
N GLN A 131 -14.83 -18.63 -3.24
CA GLN A 131 -16.06 -18.28 -3.99
C GLN A 131 -16.22 -16.77 -4.15
N LYS A 132 -15.78 -15.99 -3.15
CA LYS A 132 -15.81 -14.54 -3.15
C LYS A 132 -14.51 -13.98 -2.65
N ILE A 133 -14.01 -12.94 -3.31
CA ILE A 133 -12.81 -12.20 -2.95
C ILE A 133 -13.20 -10.73 -2.78
N ALA A 134 -12.65 -10.07 -1.77
CA ALA A 134 -12.74 -8.64 -1.60
C ALA A 134 -11.34 -8.01 -1.59
N PHE A 135 -11.22 -6.80 -2.14
CA PHE A 135 -10.04 -5.98 -1.96
C PHE A 135 -10.24 -4.98 -0.81
N ILE A 136 -9.21 -4.82 0.01
CA ILE A 136 -9.18 -3.77 1.03
C ILE A 136 -7.85 -3.05 0.90
N GLY A 137 -7.89 -1.75 0.59
CA GLY A 137 -6.68 -0.95 0.34
C GLY A 137 -6.57 0.26 1.28
N PHE A 138 -5.38 0.50 1.79
CA PHE A 138 -5.09 1.68 2.60
C PHE A 138 -4.11 2.60 1.88
N SER A 139 -4.47 3.90 1.76
CA SER A 139 -3.58 4.92 1.19
C SER A 139 -3.05 4.47 -0.19
N LEU A 140 -1.74 4.37 -0.38
CA LEU A 140 -1.10 3.84 -1.59
C LEU A 140 -1.71 2.50 -2.05
N GLY A 141 -1.91 1.55 -1.14
CA GLY A 141 -2.54 0.27 -1.48
C GLY A 141 -3.99 0.41 -1.96
N GLY A 142 -4.69 1.45 -1.50
CA GLY A 142 -6.00 1.81 -2.02
C GLY A 142 -5.93 2.32 -3.46
N ASN A 143 -4.94 3.14 -3.80
CA ASN A 143 -4.75 3.62 -5.17
C ASN A 143 -4.41 2.46 -6.12
N VAL A 144 -3.55 1.53 -5.72
CA VAL A 144 -3.24 0.32 -6.51
C VAL A 144 -4.51 -0.49 -6.79
N VAL A 145 -5.38 -0.67 -5.77
CA VAL A 145 -6.65 -1.39 -5.92
C VAL A 145 -7.58 -0.67 -6.90
N LEU A 146 -7.80 0.63 -6.73
CA LEU A 146 -8.67 1.41 -7.62
C LEU A 146 -8.15 1.40 -9.06
N LYS A 147 -6.87 1.70 -9.25
CA LYS A 147 -6.24 1.68 -10.56
C LYS A 147 -6.37 0.31 -11.24
N TYR A 148 -6.09 -0.77 -10.52
CA TYR A 148 -6.25 -2.14 -11.02
C TYR A 148 -7.68 -2.40 -11.51
N LEU A 149 -8.69 -2.05 -10.71
CA LEU A 149 -10.10 -2.25 -11.07
C LEU A 149 -10.51 -1.44 -12.29
N CYS A 150 -10.04 -0.21 -12.39
CA CYS A 150 -10.32 0.64 -13.56
C CYS A 150 -9.62 0.14 -14.82
N GLU A 151 -8.34 -0.25 -14.75
CA GLU A 151 -7.58 -0.78 -15.88
C GLU A 151 -8.18 -2.09 -16.42
N ARG A 152 -8.60 -2.97 -15.52
CA ARG A 152 -9.16 -4.26 -15.90
C ARG A 152 -10.64 -4.21 -16.25
N GLY A 153 -11.40 -3.31 -15.66
CA GLY A 153 -12.81 -3.16 -15.93
C GLY A 153 -13.57 -4.49 -15.87
N ARG A 154 -14.13 -4.93 -17.00
CA ARG A 154 -14.88 -6.19 -17.11
C ARG A 154 -14.01 -7.46 -17.09
N GLU A 155 -12.69 -7.34 -17.23
CA GLU A 155 -11.75 -8.47 -17.15
C GLU A 155 -11.44 -8.89 -15.72
N VAL A 156 -11.85 -8.11 -14.73
CA VAL A 156 -11.73 -8.49 -13.33
C VAL A 156 -12.52 -9.79 -13.09
N SER A 157 -11.88 -10.76 -12.41
CA SER A 157 -12.55 -12.02 -12.09
C SER A 157 -13.91 -11.78 -11.43
N PRO A 158 -14.99 -12.46 -11.87
CA PRO A 158 -16.32 -12.32 -11.29
C PRO A 158 -16.38 -12.77 -9.81
N ARG A 159 -15.35 -13.43 -9.31
CA ARG A 159 -15.21 -13.76 -7.88
C ARG A 159 -14.82 -12.54 -7.04
N VAL A 160 -14.28 -11.48 -7.64
CA VAL A 160 -14.03 -10.21 -6.95
C VAL A 160 -15.36 -9.48 -6.77
N ALA A 161 -15.93 -9.64 -5.60
CA ALA A 161 -17.29 -9.18 -5.29
C ALA A 161 -17.36 -7.73 -4.79
N ALA A 162 -16.26 -7.22 -4.21
CA ALA A 162 -16.22 -5.87 -3.64
C ALA A 162 -14.80 -5.35 -3.50
N ALA A 163 -14.68 -4.03 -3.43
CA ALA A 163 -13.46 -3.32 -3.00
C ALA A 163 -13.82 -2.21 -2.02
N VAL A 164 -13.02 -2.07 -0.97
CA VAL A 164 -13.13 -0.98 0.02
C VAL A 164 -11.77 -0.35 0.19
N VAL A 165 -11.69 0.96 0.05
CA VAL A 165 -10.42 1.67 0.15
C VAL A 165 -10.51 2.83 1.15
N PHE A 166 -9.41 3.10 1.83
CA PHE A 166 -9.34 4.07 2.92
C PHE A 166 -8.25 5.11 2.65
N SER A 167 -8.62 6.40 2.75
CA SER A 167 -7.69 7.54 2.69
C SER A 167 -6.76 7.49 1.46
N VAL A 168 -7.34 7.31 0.30
CA VAL A 168 -6.62 7.05 -0.96
C VAL A 168 -6.13 8.36 -1.59
N PRO A 169 -4.85 8.46 -1.98
CA PRO A 169 -4.34 9.54 -2.82
C PRO A 169 -4.69 9.27 -4.30
N CYS A 170 -5.97 9.45 -4.68
CA CYS A 170 -6.41 9.24 -6.06
C CYS A 170 -5.71 10.19 -7.04
N ASP A 171 -5.51 11.45 -6.66
CA ASP A 171 -4.59 12.42 -7.27
C ASP A 171 -3.27 12.40 -6.52
N LEU A 172 -2.25 11.75 -7.10
CA LEU A 172 -0.92 11.66 -6.48
C LEU A 172 -0.22 13.01 -6.46
N ALA A 173 -0.34 13.82 -7.50
CA ALA A 173 0.27 15.16 -7.57
C ALA A 173 -0.32 16.10 -6.50
N GLY A 174 -1.65 16.15 -6.38
CA GLY A 174 -2.33 16.93 -5.34
C GLY A 174 -1.99 16.44 -3.95
N SER A 175 -1.93 15.13 -3.76
CA SER A 175 -1.56 14.52 -2.48
C SER A 175 -0.11 14.83 -2.10
N ALA A 176 0.85 14.78 -3.05
CA ALA A 176 2.25 15.14 -2.83
C ALA A 176 2.39 16.62 -2.44
N ARG A 177 1.70 17.53 -3.15
CA ARG A 177 1.64 18.96 -2.80
C ARG A 177 1.07 19.19 -1.41
N GLN A 178 -0.03 18.50 -1.06
CA GLN A 178 -0.63 18.62 0.28
C GLN A 178 0.32 18.12 1.37
N MET A 179 1.02 17.01 1.14
CA MET A 179 2.00 16.46 2.09
C MET A 179 3.22 17.36 2.29
N ALA A 180 3.61 18.15 1.28
CA ALA A 180 4.71 19.11 1.38
C ALA A 180 4.39 20.37 2.22
N ARG A 181 3.13 20.57 2.63
CA ARG A 181 2.73 21.73 3.44
C ARG A 181 3.32 21.66 4.85
N PHE A 182 3.51 22.83 5.44
CA PHE A 182 4.16 22.99 6.77
C PHE A 182 3.51 22.13 7.87
N GLU A 183 2.18 22.05 7.91
CA GLU A 183 1.44 21.26 8.89
C GLU A 183 1.73 19.75 8.82
N ASN A 184 2.28 19.27 7.69
CA ASN A 184 2.57 17.85 7.45
C ASN A 184 4.07 17.50 7.52
N LEU A 185 4.94 18.43 7.88
CA LEU A 185 6.39 18.23 7.91
C LEU A 185 6.84 17.03 8.75
N LEU A 186 6.17 16.74 9.86
CA LEU A 186 6.50 15.58 10.70
C LEU A 186 6.23 14.26 9.97
N TYR A 187 5.13 14.18 9.22
CA TYR A 187 4.82 13.01 8.41
C TYR A 187 5.81 12.88 7.25
N MET A 188 6.09 13.99 6.57
CA MET A 188 7.05 14.02 5.46
C MET A 188 8.44 13.57 5.92
N LYS A 189 8.95 14.12 7.03
CA LYS A 189 10.23 13.70 7.61
C LYS A 189 10.26 12.20 7.91
N ARG A 190 9.18 11.65 8.47
CA ARG A 190 9.07 10.22 8.73
C ARG A 190 9.13 9.40 7.44
N PHE A 191 8.37 9.80 6.40
CA PHE A 191 8.40 9.09 5.12
C PHE A 191 9.78 9.16 4.47
N MET A 192 10.41 10.33 4.44
CA MET A 192 11.78 10.46 3.91
C MET A 192 12.76 9.55 4.67
N THR A 193 12.66 9.44 5.99
CA THR A 193 13.50 8.53 6.78
C THR A 193 13.29 7.05 6.38
N LEU A 194 12.05 6.62 6.21
CA LEU A 194 11.73 5.24 5.82
C LEU A 194 12.18 4.93 4.39
N LEU A 195 11.96 5.85 3.47
CA LEU A 195 12.37 5.73 2.08
C LEU A 195 13.90 5.72 1.96
N HIS A 196 14.61 6.54 2.77
CA HIS A 196 16.08 6.49 2.82
C HIS A 196 16.60 5.11 3.27
N ALA A 197 15.99 4.53 4.31
CA ALA A 197 16.36 3.19 4.75
C ALA A 197 16.19 2.15 3.62
N LYS A 198 15.13 2.29 2.80
CA LYS A 198 14.92 1.44 1.62
C LYS A 198 15.99 1.65 0.55
N ILE A 199 16.38 2.89 0.24
CA ILE A 199 17.47 3.18 -0.70
C ILE A 199 18.77 2.55 -0.20
N ARG A 200 19.10 2.72 1.08
CA ARG A 200 20.33 2.11 1.66
C ARG A 200 20.34 0.59 1.57
N ALA A 201 19.22 -0.06 1.85
CA ALA A 201 19.11 -1.52 1.66
C ALA A 201 19.33 -1.93 0.19
N LYS A 202 18.91 -1.08 -0.77
CA LYS A 202 19.19 -1.32 -2.19
C LYS A 202 20.66 -1.11 -2.54
N MET A 203 21.34 -0.13 -1.95
CA MET A 203 22.78 0.08 -2.15
C MET A 203 23.60 -1.12 -1.69
N GLU A 204 23.20 -1.75 -0.58
CA GLU A 204 23.85 -2.98 -0.08
C GLU A 204 23.67 -4.16 -1.04
N THR A 205 22.46 -4.28 -1.63
CA THR A 205 22.12 -5.39 -2.56
C THR A 205 22.67 -5.16 -3.97
N PHE A 206 22.76 -3.89 -4.40
CA PHE A 206 23.15 -3.49 -5.75
C PHE A 206 24.24 -2.39 -5.71
N PRO A 207 25.47 -2.74 -5.28
CA PRO A 207 26.56 -1.77 -5.17
C PRO A 207 26.84 -1.05 -6.50
N GLY A 208 26.85 0.28 -6.45
CA GLY A 208 27.10 1.13 -7.62
C GLY A 208 25.93 1.31 -8.61
N ALA A 209 24.79 0.61 -8.43
CA ALA A 209 23.61 0.79 -9.29
C ALA A 209 22.64 1.85 -8.77
N ILE A 210 22.73 2.21 -7.51
CA ILE A 210 21.98 3.24 -6.84
C ILE A 210 22.83 3.83 -5.71
N ASP A 211 22.68 5.10 -5.41
CA ASP A 211 23.36 5.77 -4.30
C ASP A 211 22.40 6.68 -3.53
N ASP A 212 22.86 7.18 -2.39
CA ASP A 212 22.13 8.15 -1.57
C ASP A 212 22.79 9.55 -1.59
N HIS A 213 23.61 9.82 -2.61
CA HIS A 213 24.24 11.12 -2.79
C HIS A 213 23.18 12.21 -2.93
N GLY A 214 23.28 13.24 -2.11
CA GLY A 214 22.30 14.33 -2.10
C GLY A 214 20.97 14.01 -1.39
N TYR A 215 20.74 12.78 -0.93
CA TYR A 215 19.49 12.40 -0.24
C TYR A 215 19.13 13.34 0.91
N GLN A 216 20.11 13.79 1.66
CA GLN A 216 19.92 14.72 2.79
C GLN A 216 19.28 16.06 2.36
N GLY A 217 19.34 16.42 1.08
CA GLY A 217 18.69 17.58 0.48
C GLY A 217 17.20 17.38 0.20
N LEU A 218 16.74 16.14 0.01
CA LEU A 218 15.37 15.84 -0.36
C LEU A 218 14.41 16.11 0.80
N ARG A 219 13.31 16.84 0.52
CA ARG A 219 12.33 17.26 1.52
C ARG A 219 10.90 16.87 1.17
N THR A 220 10.63 16.52 -0.08
CA THR A 220 9.30 16.32 -0.64
C THR A 220 9.21 15.01 -1.41
N PHE A 221 7.99 14.51 -1.62
CA PHE A 221 7.77 13.37 -2.51
C PHE A 221 8.18 13.69 -3.96
N GLN A 222 8.01 14.94 -4.41
CA GLN A 222 8.42 15.31 -5.76
C GLN A 222 9.91 15.09 -5.96
N GLU A 223 10.74 15.62 -5.05
CA GLU A 223 12.20 15.46 -5.13
C GLU A 223 12.61 13.98 -5.03
N PHE A 224 11.96 13.20 -4.16
CA PHE A 224 12.21 11.76 -4.06
C PHE A 224 11.80 11.01 -5.32
N ASP A 225 10.61 11.30 -5.84
CA ASP A 225 10.06 10.60 -7.01
C ASP A 225 10.85 10.96 -8.28
N ASP A 226 11.28 12.22 -8.46
CA ASP A 226 12.16 12.61 -9.57
C ASP A 226 13.53 11.91 -9.49
N HIS A 227 14.08 11.75 -8.29
CA HIS A 227 15.43 11.20 -8.11
C HIS A 227 15.46 9.67 -8.12
N TYR A 228 14.44 9.01 -7.55
CA TYR A 228 14.44 7.55 -7.37
C TYR A 228 13.26 6.85 -8.04
N THR A 229 12.02 7.20 -7.72
CA THR A 229 10.86 6.44 -8.20
C THR A 229 10.79 6.46 -9.72
N ALA A 230 10.87 7.63 -10.33
CA ALA A 230 10.75 7.76 -11.78
C ALA A 230 11.83 6.97 -12.53
N PRO A 231 13.13 7.18 -12.29
CA PRO A 231 14.17 6.46 -13.04
C PRO A 231 14.17 4.95 -12.76
N LEU A 232 13.88 4.50 -11.54
CA LEU A 232 13.88 3.08 -11.21
C LEU A 232 12.70 2.30 -11.83
N HIS A 233 11.62 3.01 -12.19
CA HIS A 233 10.42 2.41 -12.76
C HIS A 233 10.16 2.81 -14.23
N GLY A 234 11.08 3.55 -14.85
CA GLY A 234 10.99 3.92 -16.27
C GLY A 234 10.07 5.09 -16.59
N PHE A 235 9.71 5.90 -15.59
CA PHE A 235 9.01 7.17 -15.79
C PHE A 235 9.99 8.30 -16.11
N LYS A 236 9.53 9.31 -16.81
CA LYS A 236 10.36 10.46 -17.23
C LYS A 236 10.62 11.44 -16.07
N SER A 237 9.70 11.55 -15.13
CA SER A 237 9.73 12.46 -13.97
C SER A 237 8.72 12.03 -12.92
N ALA A 238 8.74 12.68 -11.75
CA ALA A 238 7.69 12.53 -10.72
C ALA A 238 6.30 12.87 -11.31
N GLN A 239 6.20 13.92 -12.12
CA GLN A 239 4.93 14.32 -12.73
C GLN A 239 4.40 13.23 -13.67
N ASP A 240 5.25 12.69 -14.55
CA ASP A 240 4.89 11.58 -15.46
C ASP A 240 4.47 10.32 -14.68
N TYR A 241 5.19 10.00 -13.61
CA TYR A 241 4.80 8.93 -12.69
C TYR A 241 3.42 9.16 -12.09
N TRP A 242 3.16 10.35 -11.54
CA TRP A 242 1.89 10.65 -10.91
C TRP A 242 0.73 10.64 -11.88
N GLU A 243 0.89 11.15 -13.09
CA GLU A 243 -0.11 11.11 -14.15
C GLU A 243 -0.48 9.68 -14.54
N GLN A 244 0.52 8.81 -14.70
CA GLN A 244 0.30 7.41 -15.08
C GLN A 244 -0.19 6.54 -13.92
N ALA A 245 0.17 6.86 -12.67
CA ALA A 245 -0.11 6.03 -11.51
C ALA A 245 -1.35 6.46 -10.71
N SER A 246 -1.88 7.68 -10.90
CA SER A 246 -3.11 8.15 -10.25
C SER A 246 -4.32 7.35 -10.73
N SER A 247 -5.25 7.07 -9.82
CA SER A 247 -6.53 6.44 -10.15
C SER A 247 -7.62 7.45 -10.50
N GLU A 248 -7.45 8.74 -10.19
CA GLU A 248 -8.49 9.78 -10.36
C GLU A 248 -8.99 9.88 -11.79
N SER A 249 -8.08 9.87 -12.78
CA SER A 249 -8.44 10.00 -14.19
C SER A 249 -9.19 8.79 -14.76
N LEU A 250 -9.25 7.69 -14.01
CA LEU A 250 -9.88 6.44 -14.40
C LEU A 250 -11.24 6.21 -13.72
N LEU A 251 -11.54 6.95 -12.64
CA LEU A 251 -12.78 6.87 -11.87
C LEU A 251 -13.90 7.69 -12.47
#